data_592e62f431219d10070473d5c6229d24
#
_entry.id   592e62f431219d10070473d5c6229d24
#
_cell.length_a   1.000
_cell.length_b   1.000
_cell.length_c   1.000
_cell.angle_alpha   90.00
_cell.angle_beta   90.00
_cell.angle_gamma   90.00
#
_symmetry.space_group_name_H-M   'P 1'
#
loop_
_entity.id
_entity.type
_entity.pdbx_description
1 polymer ?
#
loop_
_entity_poly.entity_id
_entity_poly.type
_entity_poly.pdbx_seq_one_letter_code
_entity_poly.pdbx_strand_id
1 'polypeptide(L)'
;MFVIKSNLPAWLFSGLLALAAPLCMAAEEEVTADQVVSALESTFEVHPGERRNHTKGTCAVGEFVGSPEAHVYTRSALFSGKPLPVVARFSLPGGNPKVPDTAKIPRGMAVEFRLPGGSLQHMTMLNTPVFGAASPQTFFDDIVAKKPDPSTGKPDPEKIKAFKASHPDSLPQAEFLAKNNPPPSWVNSSYFGIHTFKFVNAKNKITLVRWRFVPEDGEKQMTDAELKSAQPDFLEQKLIDRVKHGPVRWDMMLTIGEPGDPADNPTLMWPANRKEIKVGTLTLSSAAPQKGAACEKLNFDPLVMADGIEPTNDPVLLFRSPAYAISFGKRLSGN
;
A
#
# COMPACT_ATOMS: atom_id res chain seq x y z
N MET A 1 -76.57 31.14 -54.36
CA MET A 1 -75.20 31.63 -54.30
C MET A 1 -75.04 32.42 -52.99
N PHE A 2 -74.73 31.68 -51.91
CA PHE A 2 -74.58 32.24 -50.55
C PHE A 2 -73.16 32.03 -50.07
N VAL A 3 -72.48 33.16 -49.75
CA VAL A 3 -71.15 33.19 -49.17
C VAL A 3 -71.29 33.19 -47.63
N ILE A 4 -70.78 32.17 -46.93
CA ILE A 4 -70.77 32.13 -45.49
C ILE A 4 -69.31 32.48 -45.07
N LYS A 5 -69.14 33.60 -44.34
CA LYS A 5 -67.90 33.97 -43.64
C LYS A 5 -67.91 33.27 -42.29
N SER A 6 -66.93 32.48 -42.03
CA SER A 6 -66.65 31.95 -40.70
C SER A 6 -65.47 32.67 -40.06
N ASN A 7 -65.73 33.33 -38.95
CA ASN A 7 -64.75 33.96 -38.09
C ASN A 7 -64.26 32.86 -37.12
N LEU A 8 -62.94 32.59 -37.05
CA LEU A 8 -62.29 31.79 -36.01
C LEU A 8 -61.49 32.75 -35.12
N PRO A 9 -61.56 32.58 -33.78
CA PRO A 9 -60.77 33.39 -32.85
C PRO A 9 -59.37 32.85 -32.75
N ALA A 10 -58.36 33.75 -32.74
CA ALA A 10 -56.95 33.42 -32.46
C ALA A 10 -56.72 33.11 -30.99
N TRP A 11 -56.27 31.91 -30.68
CA TRP A 11 -55.77 31.52 -29.36
C TRP A 11 -54.29 31.90 -29.27
N LEU A 12 -53.97 32.84 -28.39
CA LEU A 12 -52.58 33.16 -28.00
C LEU A 12 -52.04 32.03 -27.13
N PHE A 13 -51.15 31.23 -27.69
CA PHE A 13 -50.33 30.33 -26.91
C PHE A 13 -49.10 31.10 -26.35
N SER A 14 -49.17 31.48 -25.08
CA SER A 14 -47.99 31.93 -24.31
C SER A 14 -47.14 30.73 -23.97
N GLY A 15 -46.11 30.47 -24.76
CA GLY A 15 -45.09 29.47 -24.46
C GLY A 15 -44.20 29.97 -23.33
N LEU A 16 -44.31 29.34 -22.16
CA LEU A 16 -43.29 29.47 -21.10
C LEU A 16 -42.02 28.72 -21.56
N LEU A 17 -40.99 29.45 -21.94
CA LEU A 17 -39.66 28.94 -22.13
C LEU A 17 -39.07 28.70 -20.73
N ALA A 18 -39.08 27.45 -20.22
CA ALA A 18 -38.33 27.09 -19.07
C ALA A 18 -36.83 27.03 -19.45
N LEU A 19 -36.07 28.05 -19.04
CA LEU A 19 -34.61 28.00 -19.09
C LEU A 19 -34.15 26.89 -18.11
N ALA A 20 -33.86 25.74 -18.62
CA ALA A 20 -33.07 24.72 -17.90
C ALA A 20 -31.63 25.23 -17.83
N ALA A 21 -31.22 25.82 -16.71
CA ALA A 21 -29.81 26.06 -16.42
C ALA A 21 -29.11 24.72 -16.30
N PRO A 22 -27.99 24.48 -17.02
CA PRO A 22 -27.19 23.28 -16.76
C PRO A 22 -26.67 23.37 -15.33
N LEU A 23 -27.04 22.39 -14.47
CA LEU A 23 -26.31 22.14 -13.24
C LEU A 23 -24.89 21.73 -13.66
N CYS A 24 -23.98 22.69 -13.59
CA CYS A 24 -22.55 22.41 -13.63
C CYS A 24 -22.23 21.68 -12.30
N MET A 25 -22.31 20.35 -12.29
CA MET A 25 -21.73 19.56 -11.22
C MET A 25 -20.22 19.83 -11.30
N ALA A 26 -19.71 20.65 -10.39
CA ALA A 26 -18.27 20.74 -10.18
C ALA A 26 -17.78 19.31 -9.92
N ALA A 27 -16.94 18.79 -10.79
CA ALA A 27 -16.22 17.56 -10.49
C ALA A 27 -15.48 17.82 -9.18
N GLU A 28 -15.70 16.97 -8.17
CA GLU A 28 -14.87 17.01 -6.96
C GLU A 28 -13.42 16.89 -7.41
N GLU A 29 -12.62 17.87 -7.04
CA GLU A 29 -11.21 17.91 -7.41
C GLU A 29 -10.51 16.74 -6.71
N GLU A 30 -9.98 15.79 -7.49
CA GLU A 30 -9.27 14.63 -6.93
C GLU A 30 -8.08 15.09 -6.09
N VAL A 31 -7.90 14.48 -4.91
CA VAL A 31 -6.79 14.80 -4.03
C VAL A 31 -5.44 14.60 -4.74
N THR A 32 -4.55 15.57 -4.64
CA THR A 32 -3.23 15.52 -5.25
C THR A 32 -2.18 14.87 -4.34
N ALA A 33 -1.08 14.40 -4.93
CA ALA A 33 0.03 13.83 -4.19
C ALA A 33 0.69 14.85 -3.22
N ASP A 34 0.75 16.14 -3.61
CA ASP A 34 1.23 17.22 -2.74
C ASP A 34 0.32 17.43 -1.53
N GLN A 35 -0.99 17.39 -1.71
CA GLN A 35 -1.95 17.49 -0.60
C GLN A 35 -1.78 16.34 0.38
N VAL A 36 -1.63 15.09 -0.11
CA VAL A 36 -1.39 13.92 0.77
C VAL A 36 -0.07 14.05 1.52
N VAL A 37 1.02 14.43 0.85
CA VAL A 37 2.32 14.63 1.52
C VAL A 37 2.24 15.74 2.56
N SER A 38 1.58 16.86 2.24
CA SER A 38 1.35 17.97 3.17
C SER A 38 0.48 17.56 4.37
N ALA A 39 -0.53 16.71 4.15
CA ALA A 39 -1.35 16.15 5.23
C ALA A 39 -0.51 15.26 6.16
N LEU A 40 0.37 14.41 5.61
CA LEU A 40 1.31 13.61 6.40
C LEU A 40 2.22 14.51 7.27
N GLU A 41 2.81 15.55 6.66
CA GLU A 41 3.66 16.52 7.37
C GLU A 41 2.92 17.24 8.50
N SER A 42 1.69 17.68 8.24
CA SER A 42 0.88 18.39 9.24
C SER A 42 0.34 17.50 10.37
N THR A 43 0.26 16.18 10.13
CA THR A 43 -0.26 15.20 11.09
C THR A 43 0.84 14.57 11.94
N PHE A 44 2.01 14.30 11.35
CA PHE A 44 3.10 13.57 12.01
C PHE A 44 4.36 14.40 12.25
N GLU A 45 4.31 15.70 11.94
CA GLU A 45 5.46 16.61 11.94
C GLU A 45 6.50 16.29 10.86
N VAL A 46 7.38 17.24 10.59
CA VAL A 46 8.49 17.07 9.64
C VAL A 46 9.75 16.71 10.41
N HIS A 47 10.34 15.59 10.04
CA HIS A 47 11.67 15.20 10.50
C HIS A 47 12.66 15.38 9.35
N PRO A 48 13.56 16.38 9.38
CA PRO A 48 14.47 16.70 8.30
C PRO A 48 15.30 15.48 7.85
N GLY A 49 15.37 15.26 6.54
CA GLY A 49 16.08 14.12 5.96
C GLY A 49 15.37 12.77 6.08
N GLU A 50 14.23 12.71 6.75
CA GLU A 50 13.47 11.46 6.94
C GLU A 50 12.28 11.32 5.95
N ARG A 51 11.76 10.10 5.84
CA ARG A 51 10.55 9.81 5.05
C ARG A 51 9.32 10.44 5.68
N ARG A 52 8.38 10.92 4.86
CA ARG A 52 7.10 11.49 5.33
C ARG A 52 6.12 10.43 5.81
N ASN A 53 6.32 9.18 5.37
CA ASN A 53 5.57 8.02 5.85
C ASN A 53 6.53 6.84 6.00
N HIS A 54 6.22 5.90 6.88
CA HIS A 54 7.11 4.78 7.20
C HIS A 54 8.50 5.26 7.70
N THR A 55 8.55 6.27 8.55
CA THR A 55 9.79 6.92 8.99
C THR A 55 10.67 5.98 9.81
N LYS A 56 10.08 5.29 10.80
CA LYS A 56 10.78 4.28 11.61
C LYS A 56 10.97 2.99 10.82
N GLY A 57 12.22 2.51 10.70
CA GLY A 57 12.50 1.27 9.95
C GLY A 57 13.90 0.72 10.17
N THR A 58 14.09 -0.52 9.71
CA THR A 58 15.29 -1.34 9.80
C THR A 58 15.65 -1.86 8.43
N CYS A 59 16.95 -1.79 8.05
CA CYS A 59 17.46 -2.33 6.80
C CYS A 59 17.84 -3.81 6.95
N ALA A 60 17.70 -4.55 5.84
CA ALA A 60 18.28 -5.87 5.69
C ALA A 60 18.76 -6.08 4.26
N VAL A 61 19.72 -6.99 4.06
CA VAL A 61 20.19 -7.36 2.73
C VAL A 61 20.28 -8.88 2.61
N GLY A 62 20.22 -9.36 1.38
CA GLY A 62 20.26 -10.78 1.10
C GLY A 62 20.06 -11.06 -0.38
N GLU A 63 19.33 -12.12 -0.66
CA GLU A 63 19.06 -12.58 -2.03
C GLU A 63 17.62 -13.10 -2.16
N PHE A 64 17.17 -13.13 -3.40
CA PHE A 64 15.93 -13.78 -3.79
C PHE A 64 16.20 -14.81 -4.88
N VAL A 65 15.65 -16.00 -4.72
CA VAL A 65 15.67 -17.04 -5.76
C VAL A 65 14.24 -17.31 -6.19
N GLY A 66 13.91 -16.82 -7.38
CA GLY A 66 12.59 -17.05 -7.99
C GLY A 66 12.54 -18.39 -8.71
N SER A 67 11.40 -19.08 -8.66
CA SER A 67 11.19 -20.34 -9.37
C SER A 67 10.87 -20.13 -10.86
N PRO A 68 11.54 -20.81 -11.80
CA PRO A 68 11.20 -20.79 -13.22
C PRO A 68 9.76 -21.25 -13.52
N GLU A 69 9.10 -21.97 -12.62
CA GLU A 69 7.69 -22.36 -12.76
C GLU A 69 6.75 -21.15 -12.92
N ALA A 70 7.16 -19.97 -12.40
CA ALA A 70 6.43 -18.72 -12.59
C ALA A 70 6.38 -18.26 -14.06
N HIS A 71 7.24 -18.79 -14.96
CA HIS A 71 7.28 -18.40 -16.37
C HIS A 71 6.00 -18.78 -17.15
N VAL A 72 5.17 -19.65 -16.60
CA VAL A 72 3.80 -19.88 -17.12
C VAL A 72 2.98 -18.58 -17.08
N TYR A 73 3.23 -17.72 -16.08
CA TYR A 73 2.47 -16.50 -15.82
C TYR A 73 3.23 -15.23 -16.22
N THR A 74 4.55 -15.20 -16.12
CA THR A 74 5.34 -13.98 -16.38
C THR A 74 6.66 -14.30 -17.08
N ARG A 75 7.12 -13.40 -17.94
CA ARG A 75 8.46 -13.45 -18.56
C ARG A 75 9.54 -12.77 -17.71
N SER A 76 9.19 -12.30 -16.51
CA SER A 76 10.13 -11.54 -15.68
C SER A 76 11.37 -12.34 -15.29
N ALA A 77 12.53 -11.72 -15.45
CA ALA A 77 13.82 -12.27 -15.03
C ALA A 77 13.93 -12.46 -13.49
N LEU A 78 12.99 -11.89 -12.73
CA LEU A 78 12.86 -12.14 -11.30
C LEU A 78 12.76 -13.65 -10.98
N PHE A 79 12.17 -14.43 -11.87
CA PHE A 79 11.91 -15.86 -11.70
C PHE A 79 12.87 -16.76 -12.49
N SER A 80 14.09 -16.30 -12.76
CA SER A 80 15.09 -17.01 -13.55
C SER A 80 15.71 -18.25 -12.88
N GLY A 81 15.42 -18.52 -11.62
CA GLY A 81 16.08 -19.59 -10.85
C GLY A 81 17.46 -19.21 -10.33
N LYS A 82 17.97 -18.03 -10.63
CA LYS A 82 19.28 -17.55 -10.18
C LYS A 82 19.12 -16.64 -8.97
N PRO A 83 20.07 -16.65 -8.01
CA PRO A 83 20.09 -15.69 -6.92
C PRO A 83 20.19 -14.27 -7.43
N LEU A 84 19.31 -13.39 -6.95
CA LEU A 84 19.29 -11.96 -7.23
C LEU A 84 19.56 -11.21 -5.93
N PRO A 85 20.51 -10.25 -5.91
CA PRO A 85 20.73 -9.43 -4.73
C PRO A 85 19.49 -8.61 -4.39
N VAL A 86 19.18 -8.51 -3.09
CA VAL A 86 18.08 -7.69 -2.61
C VAL A 86 18.50 -6.75 -1.48
N VAL A 87 17.82 -5.61 -1.44
CA VAL A 87 17.81 -4.72 -0.28
C VAL A 87 16.39 -4.65 0.24
N ALA A 88 16.18 -5.00 1.50
CA ALA A 88 14.90 -4.96 2.16
C ALA A 88 14.87 -3.86 3.23
N ARG A 89 13.67 -3.35 3.50
CA ARG A 89 13.41 -2.43 4.59
C ARG A 89 12.11 -2.78 5.28
N PHE A 90 12.20 -3.05 6.57
CA PHE A 90 11.03 -3.17 7.45
C PHE A 90 10.70 -1.81 8.05
N SER A 91 9.41 -1.54 8.30
CA SER A 91 9.00 -0.22 8.78
C SER A 91 7.62 -0.20 9.43
N LEU A 92 7.38 0.81 10.25
CA LEU A 92 6.06 1.16 10.77
C LEU A 92 5.50 2.36 9.99
N PRO A 93 4.20 2.38 9.63
CA PRO A 93 3.58 3.50 8.94
C PRO A 93 3.49 4.75 9.84
N GLY A 94 3.30 5.90 9.20
CA GLY A 94 3.29 7.22 9.82
C GLY A 94 4.66 7.91 9.77
N GLY A 95 4.64 9.21 10.03
CA GLY A 95 5.84 10.07 10.01
C GLY A 95 6.57 10.13 11.35
N ASN A 96 6.04 9.55 12.43
CA ASN A 96 6.68 9.58 13.74
C ASN A 96 7.78 8.51 13.86
N PRO A 97 9.07 8.89 13.98
CA PRO A 97 10.16 7.93 14.14
C PRO A 97 10.20 7.24 15.50
N LYS A 98 9.42 7.73 16.47
CA LYS A 98 9.34 7.20 17.84
C LYS A 98 8.05 6.41 18.09
N VAL A 99 7.33 6.00 17.03
CA VAL A 99 6.14 5.17 17.21
C VAL A 99 6.53 3.85 17.90
N PRO A 100 5.82 3.43 18.97
CA PRO A 100 6.19 2.20 19.67
C PRO A 100 5.90 0.96 18.84
N ASP A 101 6.78 -0.03 18.91
CA ASP A 101 6.65 -1.30 18.18
C ASP A 101 5.43 -2.12 18.63
N THR A 102 4.89 -1.82 19.82
CA THR A 102 3.65 -2.42 20.35
C THR A 102 2.38 -1.84 19.75
N ALA A 103 2.46 -0.74 18.96
CA ALA A 103 1.28 -0.12 18.37
C ALA A 103 0.52 -1.09 17.46
N LYS A 104 -0.82 -1.13 17.56
CA LYS A 104 -1.70 -1.94 16.70
C LYS A 104 -1.92 -1.25 15.33
N ILE A 105 -0.84 -1.10 14.58
CA ILE A 105 -0.79 -0.55 13.23
C ILE A 105 -0.15 -1.56 12.27
N PRO A 106 -0.27 -1.41 10.95
CA PRO A 106 0.39 -2.30 10.00
C PRO A 106 1.92 -2.33 10.16
N ARG A 107 2.56 -3.39 9.68
CA ARG A 107 4.01 -3.50 9.52
C ARG A 107 4.31 -3.59 8.04
N GLY A 108 5.27 -2.80 7.58
CA GLY A 108 5.69 -2.78 6.18
C GLY A 108 6.96 -3.59 5.95
N MET A 109 7.01 -4.28 4.81
CA MET A 109 8.23 -4.80 4.21
C MET A 109 8.32 -4.30 2.78
N ALA A 110 9.40 -3.58 2.45
CA ALA A 110 9.73 -3.17 1.10
C ALA A 110 11.00 -3.89 0.66
N VAL A 111 11.03 -4.37 -0.59
CA VAL A 111 12.17 -5.08 -1.17
C VAL A 111 12.49 -4.52 -2.54
N GLU A 112 13.75 -4.16 -2.76
CA GLU A 112 14.35 -3.88 -4.06
C GLU A 112 15.07 -5.14 -4.53
N PHE A 113 14.68 -5.67 -5.67
CA PHE A 113 15.35 -6.78 -6.37
C PHE A 113 16.20 -6.20 -7.50
N ARG A 114 17.47 -6.57 -7.54
CA ARG A 114 18.43 -6.13 -8.55
C ARG A 114 18.59 -7.19 -9.62
N LEU A 115 18.01 -6.92 -10.78
CA LEU A 115 17.98 -7.85 -11.90
C LEU A 115 19.20 -7.65 -12.83
N PRO A 116 19.51 -8.65 -13.68
CA PRO A 116 20.53 -8.51 -14.71
C PRO A 116 20.26 -7.30 -15.62
N GLY A 117 21.32 -6.66 -16.09
CA GLY A 117 21.22 -5.48 -16.96
C GLY A 117 20.86 -4.18 -16.24
N GLY A 118 20.83 -4.16 -14.90
CA GLY A 118 20.54 -2.97 -14.10
C GLY A 118 19.05 -2.68 -13.92
N SER A 119 18.16 -3.55 -14.40
CA SER A 119 16.71 -3.45 -14.14
C SER A 119 16.41 -3.69 -12.65
N LEU A 120 15.34 -3.07 -12.17
CA LEU A 120 14.90 -3.20 -10.80
C LEU A 120 13.45 -3.69 -10.75
N GLN A 121 13.12 -4.41 -9.68
CA GLN A 121 11.75 -4.65 -9.26
C GLN A 121 11.61 -4.20 -7.81
N HIS A 122 10.60 -3.41 -7.51
CA HIS A 122 10.25 -3.09 -6.12
C HIS A 122 8.96 -3.82 -5.73
N MET A 123 8.92 -4.33 -4.51
CA MET A 123 7.70 -4.85 -3.88
C MET A 123 7.54 -4.19 -2.53
N THR A 124 6.42 -3.50 -2.34
CA THR A 124 6.08 -2.85 -1.07
C THR A 124 4.83 -3.49 -0.52
N MET A 125 4.91 -3.97 0.70
CA MET A 125 3.97 -4.89 1.30
C MET A 125 3.61 -4.49 2.73
N LEU A 126 2.47 -4.95 3.20
CA LEU A 126 2.02 -4.82 4.58
C LEU A 126 1.75 -6.21 5.17
N ASN A 127 1.81 -6.32 6.50
CA ASN A 127 1.40 -7.54 7.19
C ASN A 127 -0.12 -7.66 7.37
N THR A 128 -0.89 -6.79 6.72
CA THR A 128 -2.35 -6.90 6.60
C THR A 128 -2.72 -7.36 5.19
N PRO A 129 -3.69 -8.27 5.01
CA PRO A 129 -4.03 -8.80 3.69
C PRO A 129 -4.76 -7.79 2.80
N VAL A 130 -5.22 -6.68 3.36
CA VAL A 130 -5.91 -5.58 2.68
C VAL A 130 -5.36 -4.24 3.12
N PHE A 131 -5.60 -3.20 2.31
CA PHE A 131 -5.30 -1.81 2.64
C PHE A 131 -6.47 -1.12 3.33
N GLY A 132 -6.22 0.01 3.97
CA GLY A 132 -7.23 0.80 4.71
C GLY A 132 -7.89 1.90 3.89
N ALA A 133 -7.76 1.90 2.57
CA ALA A 133 -8.37 2.89 1.69
C ALA A 133 -8.55 2.33 0.27
N ALA A 134 -9.73 2.51 -0.32
CA ALA A 134 -10.02 2.14 -1.70
C ALA A 134 -9.65 3.24 -2.70
N SER A 135 -9.40 4.45 -2.22
CA SER A 135 -9.04 5.62 -3.04
C SER A 135 -7.98 6.50 -2.39
N PRO A 136 -7.27 7.32 -3.16
CA PRO A 136 -6.38 8.36 -2.60
C PRO A 136 -7.12 9.33 -1.67
N GLN A 137 -8.39 9.67 -1.96
CA GLN A 137 -9.20 10.54 -1.11
C GLN A 137 -9.46 9.90 0.25
N THR A 138 -9.89 8.63 0.31
CA THR A 138 -10.08 7.91 1.59
C THR A 138 -8.79 7.90 2.41
N PHE A 139 -7.62 7.70 1.76
CA PHE A 139 -6.32 7.73 2.44
C PHE A 139 -5.99 9.11 3.00
N PHE A 140 -6.24 10.17 2.24
CA PHE A 140 -6.08 11.56 2.70
C PHE A 140 -6.96 11.86 3.90
N ASP A 141 -8.24 11.52 3.83
CA ASP A 141 -9.22 11.76 4.89
C ASP A 141 -8.87 11.02 6.19
N ASP A 142 -8.33 9.78 6.08
CA ASP A 142 -7.80 9.03 7.21
C ASP A 142 -6.64 9.76 7.91
N ILE A 143 -5.71 10.33 7.12
CA ILE A 143 -4.59 11.11 7.67
C ILE A 143 -5.11 12.36 8.37
N VAL A 144 -6.04 13.09 7.75
CA VAL A 144 -6.62 14.32 8.31
C VAL A 144 -7.41 14.03 9.60
N ALA A 145 -8.18 12.93 9.63
CA ALA A 145 -8.92 12.52 10.83
C ALA A 145 -8.01 12.18 12.02
N LYS A 146 -6.78 11.73 11.75
CA LYS A 146 -5.77 11.38 12.76
C LYS A 146 -4.90 12.57 13.19
N LYS A 147 -5.09 13.76 12.60
CA LYS A 147 -4.32 14.95 12.98
C LYS A 147 -4.53 15.28 14.44
N PRO A 148 -3.46 15.44 15.23
CA PRO A 148 -3.57 15.80 16.64
C PRO A 148 -4.27 17.15 16.83
N ASP A 149 -5.19 17.20 17.80
CA ASP A 149 -5.78 18.46 18.25
C ASP A 149 -4.71 19.31 18.95
N PRO A 150 -4.55 20.59 18.58
CA PRO A 150 -3.51 21.45 19.17
C PRO A 150 -3.60 21.62 20.68
N SER A 151 -4.80 21.48 21.26
CA SER A 151 -5.02 21.65 22.71
C SER A 151 -4.66 20.41 23.53
N THR A 152 -4.78 19.21 22.94
CA THR A 152 -4.56 17.94 23.63
C THR A 152 -3.30 17.19 23.18
N GLY A 153 -2.77 17.53 22.00
CA GLY A 153 -1.68 16.80 21.35
C GLY A 153 -2.06 15.37 20.91
N LYS A 154 -3.36 15.03 20.90
CA LYS A 154 -3.88 13.71 20.55
C LYS A 154 -4.94 13.81 19.45
N PRO A 155 -5.07 12.78 18.61
CA PRO A 155 -6.17 12.71 17.64
C PRO A 155 -7.53 12.78 18.36
N ASP A 156 -8.49 13.49 17.75
CA ASP A 156 -9.86 13.60 18.24
C ASP A 156 -10.63 12.29 17.94
N PRO A 157 -11.12 11.57 18.97
CA PRO A 157 -11.85 10.31 18.77
C PRO A 157 -13.13 10.47 17.94
N GLU A 158 -13.81 11.63 18.04
CA GLU A 158 -15.05 11.86 17.27
C GLU A 158 -14.76 12.07 15.78
N LYS A 159 -13.65 12.71 15.41
CA LYS A 159 -13.19 12.80 14.02
C LYS A 159 -12.85 11.43 13.44
N ILE A 160 -12.14 10.58 14.20
CA ILE A 160 -11.84 9.21 13.81
C ILE A 160 -13.12 8.38 13.63
N LYS A 161 -14.08 8.55 14.52
CA LYS A 161 -15.38 7.87 14.46
C LYS A 161 -16.19 8.33 13.25
N ALA A 162 -16.25 9.63 12.97
CA ALA A 162 -16.91 10.21 11.81
C ALA A 162 -16.27 9.70 10.51
N PHE A 163 -14.94 9.68 10.42
CA PHE A 163 -14.22 9.10 9.29
C PHE A 163 -14.64 7.64 9.04
N LYS A 164 -14.60 6.79 10.06
CA LYS A 164 -14.99 5.37 9.92
C LYS A 164 -16.44 5.20 9.48
N ALA A 165 -17.33 6.07 9.89
CA ALA A 165 -18.74 6.02 9.52
C ALA A 165 -18.96 6.41 8.05
N SER A 166 -18.17 7.33 7.51
CA SER A 166 -18.25 7.78 6.12
C SER A 166 -17.40 6.95 5.13
N HIS A 167 -16.40 6.17 5.64
CA HIS A 167 -15.47 5.39 4.83
C HIS A 167 -15.49 3.90 5.23
N PRO A 168 -16.54 3.15 4.85
CA PRO A 168 -16.66 1.72 5.18
C PRO A 168 -15.56 0.86 4.55
N ASP A 169 -14.93 1.32 3.48
CA ASP A 169 -13.77 0.70 2.84
C ASP A 169 -12.52 0.64 3.75
N SER A 170 -12.44 1.50 4.77
CA SER A 170 -11.37 1.49 5.76
C SER A 170 -11.52 0.40 6.84
N LEU A 171 -12.72 -0.15 7.02
CA LEU A 171 -13.04 -1.05 8.13
C LEU A 171 -12.33 -2.41 8.06
N PRO A 172 -12.17 -3.09 6.89
CA PRO A 172 -11.57 -4.42 6.83
C PRO A 172 -10.15 -4.46 7.42
N GLN A 173 -9.30 -3.47 7.12
CA GLN A 173 -7.95 -3.39 7.70
C GLN A 173 -8.01 -3.07 9.20
N ALA A 174 -8.87 -2.15 9.62
CA ALA A 174 -9.04 -1.80 11.02
C ALA A 174 -9.51 -3.00 11.86
N GLU A 175 -10.44 -3.80 11.35
CA GLU A 175 -10.91 -5.03 12.01
C GLU A 175 -9.81 -6.09 12.09
N PHE A 176 -9.03 -6.26 11.02
CA PHE A 176 -7.89 -7.17 11.05
C PHE A 176 -6.91 -6.78 12.16
N LEU A 177 -6.55 -5.51 12.25
CA LEU A 177 -5.62 -5.00 13.29
C LEU A 177 -6.20 -5.08 14.71
N ALA A 178 -7.51 -4.94 14.86
CA ALA A 178 -8.16 -5.10 16.16
C ALA A 178 -8.11 -6.54 16.66
N LYS A 179 -8.26 -7.52 15.76
CA LYS A 179 -8.29 -8.96 16.06
C LYS A 179 -6.89 -9.59 16.20
N ASN A 180 -5.86 -8.95 15.64
CA ASN A 180 -4.51 -9.51 15.59
C ASN A 180 -3.53 -8.59 16.32
N ASN A 181 -2.89 -9.12 17.35
CA ASN A 181 -1.84 -8.41 18.05
C ASN A 181 -0.56 -8.29 17.19
N PRO A 182 0.28 -7.29 17.44
CA PRO A 182 1.58 -7.16 16.81
C PRO A 182 2.44 -8.43 16.92
N PRO A 183 3.25 -8.73 15.90
CA PRO A 183 4.18 -9.85 15.95
C PRO A 183 5.34 -9.56 16.92
N PRO A 184 5.95 -10.59 17.52
CA PRO A 184 7.11 -10.42 18.40
C PRO A 184 8.39 -10.04 17.65
N SER A 185 8.45 -10.19 16.33
CA SER A 185 9.56 -9.82 15.45
C SER A 185 9.06 -9.61 14.01
N TRP A 186 9.83 -8.88 13.20
CA TRP A 186 9.60 -8.75 11.76
C TRP A 186 9.51 -10.10 11.05
N VAL A 187 10.26 -11.10 11.53
CA VAL A 187 10.34 -12.44 10.92
C VAL A 187 9.14 -13.33 11.23
N ASN A 188 8.22 -12.87 12.05
CA ASN A 188 7.03 -13.64 12.43
C ASN A 188 5.74 -13.11 11.79
N SER A 189 5.85 -12.48 10.63
CA SER A 189 4.70 -11.99 9.87
C SER A 189 4.78 -12.42 8.43
N SER A 190 3.63 -12.77 7.85
CA SER A 190 3.43 -12.67 6.41
C SER A 190 3.33 -11.21 5.96
N TYR A 191 3.77 -10.95 4.73
CA TYR A 191 3.67 -9.62 4.10
C TYR A 191 2.96 -9.74 2.77
N PHE A 192 1.91 -8.96 2.58
CA PHE A 192 1.00 -9.02 1.44
C PHE A 192 1.25 -7.84 0.49
N GLY A 193 1.24 -8.10 -0.81
CA GLY A 193 1.35 -7.07 -1.84
C GLY A 193 0.17 -6.11 -1.91
N ILE A 194 -0.90 -6.36 -1.16
CA ILE A 194 -2.17 -5.63 -1.03
C ILE A 194 -2.88 -5.29 -2.36
N HIS A 195 -2.14 -4.92 -3.39
CA HIS A 195 -2.65 -4.62 -4.73
C HIS A 195 -2.73 -5.86 -5.61
N THR A 196 -3.49 -5.74 -6.69
CA THR A 196 -3.47 -6.71 -7.78
C THR A 196 -2.51 -6.24 -8.87
N PHE A 197 -1.76 -7.17 -9.45
CA PHE A 197 -0.82 -6.90 -10.54
C PHE A 197 -1.14 -7.76 -11.75
N LYS A 198 -0.65 -7.35 -12.91
CA LYS A 198 -0.69 -8.14 -14.15
C LYS A 198 0.65 -8.82 -14.33
N PHE A 199 0.66 -10.15 -14.39
CA PHE A 199 1.79 -10.91 -14.89
C PHE A 199 1.60 -11.16 -16.37
N VAL A 200 2.64 -10.86 -17.16
CA VAL A 200 2.64 -10.99 -18.63
C VAL A 200 3.68 -12.01 -19.03
N ASN A 201 3.26 -13.13 -19.58
CA ASN A 201 4.18 -14.20 -19.98
C ASN A 201 4.81 -13.96 -21.38
N ALA A 202 5.69 -14.87 -21.81
CA ALA A 202 6.38 -14.77 -23.10
C ALA A 202 5.44 -14.79 -24.34
N LYS A 203 4.18 -15.24 -24.17
CA LYS A 203 3.14 -15.21 -25.21
C LYS A 203 2.22 -13.98 -25.08
N ASN A 204 2.58 -13.00 -24.28
CA ASN A 204 1.79 -11.81 -23.95
C ASN A 204 0.43 -12.12 -23.29
N LYS A 205 0.26 -13.33 -22.72
CA LYS A 205 -0.92 -13.63 -21.92
C LYS A 205 -0.81 -12.92 -20.58
N ILE A 206 -1.87 -12.18 -20.22
CA ILE A 206 -2.01 -11.51 -18.94
C ILE A 206 -2.70 -12.43 -17.95
N THR A 207 -2.16 -12.48 -16.73
CA THR A 207 -2.77 -13.14 -15.57
C THR A 207 -2.79 -12.17 -14.41
N LEU A 208 -3.96 -11.97 -13.79
CA LEU A 208 -4.06 -11.18 -12.57
C LEU A 208 -3.51 -11.98 -11.40
N VAL A 209 -2.70 -11.35 -10.59
CA VAL A 209 -2.04 -12.00 -9.46
C VAL A 209 -1.99 -11.09 -8.23
N ARG A 210 -1.98 -11.71 -7.06
CA ARG A 210 -1.54 -11.11 -5.80
C ARG A 210 -0.41 -11.96 -5.23
N TRP A 211 0.50 -11.35 -4.49
CA TRP A 211 1.56 -12.09 -3.82
C TRP A 211 1.59 -11.83 -2.33
N ARG A 212 2.13 -12.80 -1.61
CA ARG A 212 2.51 -12.65 -0.21
C ARG A 212 3.82 -13.37 0.06
N PHE A 213 4.53 -12.90 1.06
CA PHE A 213 5.73 -13.53 1.58
C PHE A 213 5.39 -14.18 2.92
N VAL A 214 5.53 -15.48 3.01
CA VAL A 214 5.19 -16.31 4.19
C VAL A 214 6.47 -16.67 4.94
N PRO A 215 6.61 -16.33 6.24
CA PRO A 215 7.84 -16.53 6.97
C PRO A 215 8.09 -18.02 7.27
N GLU A 216 9.32 -18.51 7.05
CA GLU A 216 9.72 -19.87 7.48
C GLU A 216 9.78 -20.00 9.02
N ASP A 217 10.06 -18.91 9.75
CA ASP A 217 10.02 -18.87 11.22
C ASP A 217 8.58 -18.95 11.79
N GLY A 218 7.58 -18.97 10.92
CA GLY A 218 6.15 -19.05 11.26
C GLY A 218 5.56 -17.74 11.74
N GLU A 219 4.25 -17.58 11.52
CA GLU A 219 3.49 -16.42 12.00
C GLU A 219 3.25 -16.53 13.51
N LYS A 220 3.48 -15.42 14.23
CA LYS A 220 3.27 -15.33 15.67
C LYS A 220 2.70 -13.96 16.02
N GLN A 221 1.92 -13.93 17.09
CA GLN A 221 1.38 -12.71 17.69
C GLN A 221 1.79 -12.64 19.16
N MET A 222 2.04 -11.43 19.64
CA MET A 222 2.27 -11.22 21.07
C MET A 222 0.95 -11.33 21.83
N THR A 223 1.02 -11.88 23.04
CA THR A 223 -0.09 -11.82 24.00
C THR A 223 -0.26 -10.41 24.54
N ASP A 224 -1.43 -10.11 25.12
CA ASP A 224 -1.66 -8.81 25.78
C ASP A 224 -0.71 -8.57 26.97
N ALA A 225 -0.27 -9.62 27.63
CA ALA A 225 0.72 -9.55 28.71
C ALA A 225 2.11 -9.15 28.17
N GLU A 226 2.54 -9.78 27.08
CA GLU A 226 3.79 -9.44 26.41
C GLU A 226 3.79 -8.00 25.86
N LEU A 227 2.66 -7.56 25.27
CA LEU A 227 2.53 -6.18 24.81
C LEU A 227 2.67 -5.15 25.92
N LYS A 228 2.14 -5.44 27.12
CA LYS A 228 2.22 -4.53 28.27
C LYS A 228 3.64 -4.45 28.85
N SER A 229 4.44 -5.50 28.73
CA SER A 229 5.79 -5.58 29.27
C SER A 229 6.90 -5.30 28.26
N ALA A 230 6.57 -5.24 26.96
CA ALA A 230 7.54 -5.03 25.89
C ALA A 230 8.15 -3.61 25.96
N GLN A 231 9.44 -3.54 25.66
CA GLN A 231 10.09 -2.25 25.40
C GLN A 231 9.51 -1.59 24.16
N PRO A 232 9.47 -0.25 24.04
CA PRO A 232 8.87 0.43 22.92
C PRO A 232 9.59 0.18 21.57
N ASP A 233 10.88 -0.16 21.61
CA ASP A 233 11.75 -0.32 20.43
C ASP A 233 12.44 -1.70 20.46
N PHE A 234 11.74 -2.76 20.07
CA PHE A 234 12.30 -4.12 20.13
C PHE A 234 12.49 -4.78 18.76
N LEU A 235 11.75 -4.34 17.74
CA LEU A 235 11.70 -5.03 16.44
C LEU A 235 13.05 -4.98 15.71
N GLU A 236 13.74 -3.83 15.75
CA GLU A 236 15.06 -3.67 15.10
C GLU A 236 16.08 -4.62 15.71
N GLN A 237 16.24 -4.56 17.03
CA GLN A 237 17.24 -5.41 17.72
C GLN A 237 16.93 -6.89 17.54
N LYS A 238 15.65 -7.28 17.64
CA LYS A 238 15.25 -8.69 17.43
C LYS A 238 15.57 -9.19 16.02
N LEU A 239 15.43 -8.37 14.98
CA LEU A 239 15.82 -8.74 13.62
C LEU A 239 17.34 -8.90 13.51
N ILE A 240 18.09 -7.91 14.00
CA ILE A 240 19.56 -7.92 13.99
C ILE A 240 20.10 -9.15 14.72
N ASP A 241 19.56 -9.46 15.88
CA ASP A 241 19.99 -10.63 16.65
C ASP A 241 19.57 -11.94 15.98
N ARG A 242 18.37 -12.01 15.41
CA ARG A 242 17.89 -13.23 14.74
C ARG A 242 18.76 -13.61 13.55
N VAL A 243 19.19 -12.64 12.71
CA VAL A 243 20.02 -12.95 11.53
C VAL A 243 21.46 -13.37 11.90
N LYS A 244 21.96 -13.04 13.10
CA LYS A 244 23.26 -13.55 13.61
C LYS A 244 23.26 -15.06 13.82
N HIS A 245 22.07 -15.65 14.06
CA HIS A 245 21.91 -17.10 14.24
C HIS A 245 21.59 -17.85 12.93
N GLY A 246 21.73 -17.18 11.81
CA GLY A 246 21.52 -17.70 10.47
C GLY A 246 20.49 -16.88 9.68
N PRO A 247 20.45 -17.05 8.36
CA PRO A 247 19.54 -16.30 7.49
C PRO A 247 18.08 -16.50 7.88
N VAL A 248 17.27 -15.45 7.68
CA VAL A 248 15.80 -15.51 7.79
C VAL A 248 15.18 -15.61 6.41
N ARG A 249 14.07 -16.33 6.28
CA ARG A 249 13.48 -16.63 4.98
C ARG A 249 11.99 -16.44 4.96
N TRP A 250 11.52 -16.06 3.75
CA TRP A 250 10.10 -16.01 3.40
C TRP A 250 9.90 -16.71 2.06
N ASP A 251 8.91 -17.55 1.99
CA ASP A 251 8.41 -18.11 0.74
C ASP A 251 7.50 -17.11 0.03
N MET A 252 7.80 -16.77 -1.21
CA MET A 252 6.92 -15.96 -2.06
C MET A 252 5.82 -16.85 -2.62
N MET A 253 4.60 -16.60 -2.18
CA MET A 253 3.39 -17.25 -2.66
C MET A 253 2.68 -16.33 -3.65
N LEU A 254 2.25 -16.88 -4.77
CA LEU A 254 1.50 -16.19 -5.81
C LEU A 254 0.09 -16.74 -5.85
N THR A 255 -0.88 -15.88 -5.59
CA THR A 255 -2.32 -16.19 -5.75
C THR A 255 -2.74 -15.82 -7.15
N ILE A 256 -3.32 -16.77 -7.88
CA ILE A 256 -3.77 -16.61 -9.27
C ILE A 256 -5.22 -16.16 -9.29
N GLY A 257 -5.46 -15.01 -9.91
CA GLY A 257 -6.80 -14.44 -10.07
C GLY A 257 -7.63 -15.15 -11.12
N GLU A 258 -8.93 -15.04 -10.94
CA GLU A 258 -9.95 -15.55 -11.88
C GLU A 258 -10.82 -14.39 -12.41
N PRO A 259 -11.54 -14.57 -13.51
CA PRO A 259 -12.45 -13.56 -14.03
C PRO A 259 -13.45 -13.10 -12.97
N GLY A 260 -13.58 -11.78 -12.78
CA GLY A 260 -14.48 -11.18 -11.78
C GLY A 260 -13.82 -10.88 -10.43
N ASP A 261 -12.57 -11.29 -10.20
CA ASP A 261 -11.85 -10.87 -8.99
C ASP A 261 -11.56 -9.37 -9.01
N PRO A 262 -11.76 -8.65 -7.89
CA PRO A 262 -11.49 -7.22 -7.83
C PRO A 262 -9.99 -6.95 -8.06
N ALA A 263 -9.71 -6.12 -9.10
CA ALA A 263 -8.36 -5.83 -9.55
C ALA A 263 -7.87 -4.42 -9.20
N ASP A 264 -8.78 -3.53 -8.84
CA ASP A 264 -8.58 -2.08 -8.66
C ASP A 264 -8.96 -1.57 -7.26
N ASN A 265 -9.32 -2.47 -6.35
CA ASN A 265 -9.67 -2.12 -4.98
C ASN A 265 -8.84 -2.93 -3.98
N PRO A 266 -7.85 -2.31 -3.30
CA PRO A 266 -6.96 -2.99 -2.36
C PRO A 266 -7.60 -3.28 -1.00
N THR A 267 -8.83 -2.84 -0.74
CA THR A 267 -9.56 -3.12 0.51
C THR A 267 -10.36 -4.42 0.45
N LEU A 268 -10.46 -5.03 -0.74
CA LEU A 268 -11.21 -6.26 -0.96
C LEU A 268 -10.27 -7.47 -1.05
N MET A 269 -10.60 -8.52 -0.34
CA MET A 269 -9.94 -9.82 -0.48
C MET A 269 -10.48 -10.59 -1.68
N TRP A 270 -9.61 -11.40 -2.28
CA TRP A 270 -10.05 -12.42 -3.21
C TRP A 270 -10.65 -13.63 -2.48
N PRO A 271 -11.49 -14.44 -3.14
CA PRO A 271 -11.97 -15.69 -2.58
C PRO A 271 -10.83 -16.60 -2.13
N ALA A 272 -10.98 -17.20 -0.95
CA ALA A 272 -9.93 -18.01 -0.32
C ALA A 272 -9.55 -19.31 -1.08
N ASN A 273 -10.41 -19.74 -2.01
CA ASN A 273 -10.19 -20.93 -2.85
C ASN A 273 -9.38 -20.66 -4.13
N ARG A 274 -8.82 -19.46 -4.30
CA ARG A 274 -7.94 -19.18 -5.44
C ARG A 274 -6.68 -20.03 -5.39
N LYS A 275 -6.23 -20.47 -6.56
CA LYS A 275 -4.99 -21.25 -6.68
C LYS A 275 -3.82 -20.42 -6.15
N GLU A 276 -3.04 -21.03 -5.26
CA GLU A 276 -1.81 -20.45 -4.73
C GLU A 276 -0.62 -21.36 -5.06
N ILE A 277 0.49 -20.76 -5.46
CA ILE A 277 1.74 -21.47 -5.79
C ILE A 277 2.94 -20.76 -5.15
N LYS A 278 3.93 -21.53 -4.70
CA LYS A 278 5.24 -20.99 -4.31
C LYS A 278 6.03 -20.66 -5.56
N VAL A 279 6.54 -19.43 -5.65
CA VAL A 279 7.28 -18.93 -6.82
C VAL A 279 8.68 -18.41 -6.49
N GLY A 280 9.13 -18.54 -5.26
CA GLY A 280 10.49 -18.15 -4.88
C GLY A 280 10.68 -18.11 -3.38
N THR A 281 11.92 -17.83 -2.98
CA THR A 281 12.29 -17.65 -1.58
C THR A 281 13.17 -16.40 -1.43
N LEU A 282 12.77 -15.51 -0.53
CA LEU A 282 13.56 -14.37 -0.07
C LEU A 282 14.40 -14.84 1.13
N THR A 283 15.71 -14.63 1.06
CA THR A 283 16.66 -14.94 2.12
C THR A 283 17.37 -13.67 2.54
N LEU A 284 17.24 -13.25 3.80
CA LEU A 284 17.95 -12.10 4.34
C LEU A 284 19.04 -12.60 5.28
N SER A 285 20.28 -12.19 5.00
CA SER A 285 21.50 -12.70 5.68
C SER A 285 22.11 -11.68 6.63
N SER A 286 21.76 -10.40 6.53
CA SER A 286 22.16 -9.39 7.52
C SER A 286 21.10 -8.31 7.68
N ALA A 287 21.10 -7.66 8.86
CA ALA A 287 20.24 -6.54 9.20
C ALA A 287 21.02 -5.48 9.97
N ALA A 288 20.62 -4.23 9.83
CA ALA A 288 21.24 -3.07 10.48
C ALA A 288 20.22 -1.96 10.71
N PRO A 289 20.47 -1.03 11.65
CA PRO A 289 19.73 0.22 11.73
C PRO A 289 19.71 0.92 10.37
N GLN A 290 18.63 1.62 10.05
CA GLN A 290 18.50 2.21 8.72
C GLN A 290 19.54 3.29 8.39
N LYS A 291 20.00 4.04 9.41
CA LYS A 291 20.96 5.13 9.22
C LYS A 291 22.32 4.59 8.77
N GLY A 292 22.80 5.08 7.63
CA GLY A 292 24.05 4.62 7.01
C GLY A 292 23.95 3.30 6.26
N ALA A 293 22.80 2.60 6.31
CA ALA A 293 22.64 1.30 5.68
C ALA A 293 22.10 1.39 4.24
N ALA A 294 22.20 0.29 3.48
CA ALA A 294 21.87 0.21 2.06
C ALA A 294 20.46 0.72 1.71
N CYS A 295 19.47 0.54 2.59
CA CYS A 295 18.10 0.94 2.33
C CYS A 295 17.81 2.42 2.61
N GLU A 296 18.72 3.15 3.27
CA GLU A 296 18.50 4.54 3.69
C GLU A 296 18.13 5.45 2.52
N LYS A 297 18.94 5.38 1.46
CA LYS A 297 18.82 6.27 0.29
C LYS A 297 17.85 5.75 -0.78
N LEU A 298 17.29 4.54 -0.62
CA LEU A 298 16.37 3.97 -1.61
C LEU A 298 14.98 4.60 -1.52
N ASN A 299 14.37 4.77 -2.68
CA ASN A 299 12.94 5.08 -2.81
C ASN A 299 12.22 3.81 -3.29
N PHE A 300 11.53 3.12 -2.40
CA PHE A 300 10.83 1.88 -2.72
C PHE A 300 9.49 2.18 -3.42
N ASP A 301 9.53 2.79 -4.61
CA ASP A 301 8.34 3.07 -5.41
C ASP A 301 7.76 1.77 -5.97
N PRO A 302 6.50 1.41 -5.66
CA PRO A 302 5.88 0.16 -6.12
C PRO A 302 5.67 0.08 -7.64
N LEU A 303 5.80 1.19 -8.37
CA LEU A 303 5.70 1.21 -9.83
C LEU A 303 7.07 1.05 -10.53
N VAL A 304 8.15 0.86 -9.80
CA VAL A 304 9.41 0.36 -10.35
C VAL A 304 9.26 -1.14 -10.56
N MET A 305 8.91 -1.51 -11.79
CA MET A 305 8.54 -2.88 -12.17
C MET A 305 9.42 -3.41 -13.29
N ALA A 306 9.82 -4.68 -13.15
CA ALA A 306 10.55 -5.40 -14.18
C ALA A 306 9.61 -5.83 -15.32
N ASP A 307 10.18 -6.04 -16.52
CA ASP A 307 9.42 -6.58 -17.65
C ASP A 307 8.67 -7.86 -17.26
N GLY A 308 7.44 -7.98 -17.73
CA GLY A 308 6.53 -9.08 -17.39
C GLY A 308 5.73 -8.89 -16.11
N ILE A 309 5.87 -7.74 -15.43
CA ILE A 309 5.05 -7.33 -14.26
C ILE A 309 4.53 -5.93 -14.54
N GLU A 310 3.21 -5.74 -14.46
CA GLU A 310 2.55 -4.46 -14.76
C GLU A 310 1.52 -4.11 -13.68
N PRO A 311 1.22 -2.82 -13.47
CA PRO A 311 0.17 -2.39 -12.55
C PRO A 311 -1.21 -2.68 -13.15
N THR A 312 -2.22 -2.78 -12.27
CA THR A 312 -3.63 -2.64 -12.65
C THR A 312 -4.04 -1.18 -12.65
N ASN A 313 -5.33 -0.92 -12.86
CA ASN A 313 -5.90 0.43 -12.76
C ASN A 313 -6.31 0.79 -11.32
N ASP A 314 -5.74 0.13 -10.32
CA ASP A 314 -5.94 0.46 -8.90
C ASP A 314 -5.50 1.90 -8.64
N PRO A 315 -6.44 2.82 -8.29
CA PRO A 315 -6.13 4.23 -8.14
C PRO A 315 -5.16 4.49 -6.99
N VAL A 316 -5.20 3.66 -5.93
CA VAL A 316 -4.25 3.77 -4.81
C VAL A 316 -2.85 3.37 -5.25
N LEU A 317 -2.70 2.27 -6.02
CA LEU A 317 -1.40 1.85 -6.53
C LEU A 317 -0.77 2.92 -7.44
N LEU A 318 -1.55 3.44 -8.39
CA LEU A 318 -1.06 4.44 -9.35
C LEU A 318 -0.70 5.77 -8.68
N PHE A 319 -1.47 6.19 -7.66
CA PHE A 319 -1.22 7.40 -6.89
C PHE A 319 0.07 7.34 -6.06
N ARG A 320 0.55 6.14 -5.72
CA ARG A 320 1.72 6.01 -4.85
C ARG A 320 2.98 6.60 -5.46
N SER A 321 3.26 6.40 -6.75
CA SER A 321 4.49 6.85 -7.39
C SER A 321 4.71 8.35 -7.30
N PRO A 322 3.77 9.24 -7.68
CA PRO A 322 3.94 10.69 -7.50
C PRO A 322 4.12 11.09 -6.03
N ALA A 323 3.40 10.49 -5.09
CA ALA A 323 3.55 10.78 -3.66
C ALA A 323 4.94 10.35 -3.12
N TYR A 324 5.45 9.20 -3.57
CA TYR A 324 6.80 8.74 -3.25
C TYR A 324 7.88 9.67 -3.83
N ALA A 325 7.69 10.16 -5.06
CA ALA A 325 8.64 11.10 -5.70
C ALA A 325 8.75 12.41 -4.91
N ILE A 326 7.62 13.01 -4.50
CA ILE A 326 7.59 14.23 -3.70
C ILE A 326 8.25 14.01 -2.33
N SER A 327 7.85 12.95 -1.61
CA SER A 327 8.43 12.61 -0.30
C SER A 327 9.94 12.35 -0.40
N PHE A 328 10.39 11.70 -1.48
CA PHE A 328 11.80 11.43 -1.72
C PHE A 328 12.59 12.71 -2.02
N GLY A 329 12.06 13.59 -2.88
CA GLY A 329 12.67 14.90 -3.18
C GLY A 329 12.84 15.74 -1.93
N LYS A 330 11.82 15.85 -1.09
CA LYS A 330 11.88 16.56 0.20
C LYS A 330 12.92 15.95 1.13
N ARG A 331 13.00 14.61 1.21
CA ARG A 331 14.03 13.93 2.01
C ARG A 331 15.44 14.23 1.56
N LEU A 332 15.71 14.25 0.24
CA LEU A 332 17.03 14.52 -0.32
C LEU A 332 17.47 15.98 -0.13
N SER A 333 16.53 16.92 -0.16
CA SER A 333 16.81 18.34 0.09
C SER A 333 16.99 18.68 1.57
N GLY A 334 16.79 17.71 2.47
CA GLY A 334 16.92 17.94 3.92
C GLY A 334 15.72 18.68 4.55
N ASN A 335 14.65 18.87 3.77
CA ASN A 335 13.42 19.54 4.23
C ASN A 335 12.51 18.55 4.96
#